data_545d08bc740c5c2a450ff8ea2d03ba37
#
_entry.id   545d08bc740c5c2a450ff8ea2d03ba37
#
_cell.length_a   1.000
_cell.length_b   1.000
_cell.length_c   1.000
_cell.angle_alpha   90.00
_cell.angle_beta   90.00
_cell.angle_gamma   90.00
#
_symmetry.space_group_name_H-M   'P 1'
#
loop_
_entity.id
_entity.type
_entity.pdbx_description
1 polymer ?
#
loop_
_entity_poly.entity_id
_entity_poly.type
_entity_poly.pdbx_seq_one_letter_code
_entity_poly.pdbx_strand_id
1 'polypeptide(L)'
;MSGQTSDLEQTLLTIGLPVVCSKAFIDFCRIRNEKPLVLLLASLAISNDIEPAWSQRVLDVYQSIVNEGELVPGMAALAPRHVLRQAMALIVDKKEFNLQKGILGSSPDVVMTIELLLDYDQSTAATDLLTAHWGEKPIDVHLLDLAKSLLSRQSSNGIQLHCVNQWIAIFEFVCGKLTGPNYEVLREQFALIIAENHLAAKHADQTLQWCQRVFNEKDLLKADYYRAKALCLKNDHLGSVQAMDHLLTGIADQPREWLESAFKTPGGGKYQFDLEAAQSALRDMQKVMSKIDKKIFLVSGTLLGYERVGNFLSHDKDIDVGIYGNEDQFEVIQALTESKLFHVPMRDIQLTNNFYIPSYHVKTHMAIDVFVYHRAGNKLRTGVQNTFGYLQNFDFTPFGLQAIEFVGVPTHAPDNIDLNLRENFGDWRTPDPHYISHLQSPSTVDVGGPIYLLVARLELLRYIVEEKPIKGSRVCDILRRYTDHPLGMSERLLSQIEEQYGFAPLANALTA
;
A
#
# COMPACT_ATOMS: atom_id res chain seq x y z
N MET A 1 17.00 21.30 -23.70
CA MET A 1 16.47 20.87 -22.40
C MET A 1 16.91 19.47 -21.95
N SER A 2 17.56 18.66 -22.79
CA SER A 2 18.01 17.28 -22.43
C SER A 2 19.35 17.20 -21.63
N GLY A 3 20.17 18.28 -21.60
CA GLY A 3 21.46 18.26 -20.91
C GLY A 3 21.42 18.58 -19.41
N GLN A 4 20.43 19.34 -18.97
CA GLN A 4 20.31 19.74 -17.55
C GLN A 4 19.77 18.64 -16.63
N THR A 5 19.01 17.68 -17.19
CA THR A 5 18.49 16.53 -16.43
C THR A 5 19.56 15.51 -16.05
N SER A 6 20.64 15.37 -16.84
CA SER A 6 21.73 14.42 -16.54
C SER A 6 22.61 14.88 -15.37
N ASP A 7 22.90 16.18 -15.30
CA ASP A 7 23.69 16.78 -14.22
C ASP A 7 22.93 16.71 -12.87
N LEU A 8 21.62 16.87 -12.92
CA LEU A 8 20.75 16.81 -11.74
C LEU A 8 20.63 15.37 -11.21
N GLU A 9 20.51 14.39 -12.12
CA GLU A 9 20.54 12.95 -11.79
C GLU A 9 21.89 12.55 -11.17
N GLN A 10 23.00 13.03 -11.76
CA GLN A 10 24.35 12.74 -11.27
C GLN A 10 24.57 13.28 -9.86
N THR A 11 23.99 14.42 -9.53
CA THR A 11 24.14 15.06 -8.22
C THR A 11 23.29 14.40 -7.15
N LEU A 12 22.06 13.94 -7.47
CA LEU A 12 21.26 13.12 -6.57
C LEU A 12 21.97 11.81 -6.19
N LEU A 13 22.71 11.24 -7.15
CA LEU A 13 23.54 10.06 -6.94
C LEU A 13 24.72 10.33 -5.98
N THR A 14 25.22 11.54 -5.98
CA THR A 14 26.38 11.96 -5.15
C THR A 14 25.98 12.28 -3.71
N ILE A 15 24.71 12.61 -3.46
CA ILE A 15 24.18 13.01 -2.13
C ILE A 15 23.82 11.81 -1.23
N GLY A 16 23.99 10.57 -1.70
CA GLY A 16 23.82 9.37 -0.87
C GLY A 16 22.35 9.03 -0.53
N LEU A 17 21.39 9.59 -1.23
CA LEU A 17 20.03 9.06 -1.20
C LEU A 17 20.06 7.64 -1.77
N PRO A 18 19.26 6.71 -1.25
CA PRO A 18 19.11 5.40 -1.89
C PRO A 18 18.74 5.63 -3.36
N VAL A 19 19.75 5.50 -4.23
CA VAL A 19 19.73 5.82 -5.67
C VAL A 19 18.50 5.25 -6.36
N VAL A 20 18.09 4.10 -5.92
CA VAL A 20 16.98 3.32 -6.42
C VAL A 20 15.63 4.02 -6.22
N CYS A 21 15.37 4.56 -5.03
CA CYS A 21 14.11 5.22 -4.73
C CYS A 21 13.97 6.60 -5.40
N SER A 22 15.04 7.36 -5.49
CA SER A 22 14.99 8.72 -6.03
C SER A 22 14.76 8.73 -7.54
N LYS A 23 15.41 7.82 -8.29
CA LYS A 23 15.32 7.78 -9.76
C LYS A 23 13.98 7.24 -10.23
N ALA A 24 13.52 6.12 -9.67
CA ALA A 24 12.23 5.54 -10.01
C ALA A 24 11.07 6.48 -9.64
N PHE A 25 11.18 7.16 -8.51
CA PHE A 25 10.17 8.12 -8.05
C PHE A 25 10.12 9.36 -8.95
N ILE A 26 11.27 9.91 -9.34
CA ILE A 26 11.36 11.04 -10.27
C ILE A 26 10.77 10.67 -11.64
N ASP A 27 11.07 9.47 -12.14
CA ASP A 27 10.54 9.01 -13.42
C ASP A 27 9.05 8.71 -13.36
N PHE A 28 8.56 8.16 -12.26
CA PHE A 28 7.13 7.98 -11.99
C PHE A 28 6.39 9.32 -11.97
N CYS A 29 6.95 10.33 -11.32
CA CYS A 29 6.40 11.67 -11.28
C CYS A 29 6.43 12.36 -12.65
N ARG A 30 7.48 12.16 -13.45
CA ARG A 30 7.56 12.66 -14.83
C ARG A 30 6.44 12.15 -15.71
N ILE A 31 6.12 10.89 -15.62
CA ILE A 31 5.13 10.23 -16.47
C ILE A 31 3.72 10.64 -16.09
N ARG A 32 3.48 10.94 -14.81
CA ARG A 32 2.20 11.47 -14.33
C ARG A 32 2.00 12.97 -14.57
N ASN A 33 2.91 13.64 -15.28
CA ASN A 33 2.91 15.11 -15.37
C ASN A 33 3.01 15.83 -14.01
N GLU A 34 3.34 15.10 -12.95
CA GLU A 34 3.66 15.67 -11.65
C GLU A 34 5.08 16.25 -11.76
N LYS A 35 5.24 17.53 -11.52
CA LYS A 35 6.50 18.21 -11.85
C LYS A 35 7.69 17.67 -11.04
N PRO A 36 8.65 17.00 -11.69
CA PRO A 36 9.77 16.31 -11.02
C PRO A 36 10.63 17.26 -10.18
N LEU A 37 10.66 18.53 -10.55
CA LEU A 37 11.48 19.53 -9.90
C LEU A 37 11.07 19.76 -8.45
N VAL A 38 9.79 19.73 -8.13
CA VAL A 38 9.30 19.95 -6.77
C VAL A 38 9.57 18.74 -5.90
N LEU A 39 9.45 17.55 -6.46
CA LEU A 39 9.80 16.31 -5.78
C LEU A 39 11.33 16.17 -5.59
N LEU A 40 12.09 16.70 -6.54
CA LEU A 40 13.53 16.83 -6.41
C LEU A 40 13.91 17.77 -5.27
N LEU A 41 13.27 18.93 -5.19
CA LEU A 41 13.44 19.90 -4.12
C LEU A 41 13.09 19.30 -2.77
N ALA A 42 12.01 18.50 -2.74
CA ALA A 42 11.59 17.74 -1.58
C ALA A 42 12.66 16.73 -1.14
N SER A 43 13.21 15.97 -2.08
CA SER A 43 14.27 14.98 -1.82
C SER A 43 15.58 15.64 -1.37
N LEU A 44 15.93 16.80 -1.92
CA LEU A 44 17.11 17.57 -1.57
C LEU A 44 17.00 18.20 -0.16
N ALA A 45 15.81 18.58 0.27
CA ALA A 45 15.57 19.11 1.61
C ALA A 45 15.76 18.05 2.73
N ILE A 46 15.60 16.77 2.40
CA ILE A 46 15.77 15.65 3.35
C ILE A 46 17.25 15.31 3.56
N SER A 47 18.16 15.65 2.63
CA SER A 47 19.58 15.34 2.76
C SER A 47 20.33 16.40 3.57
N ASN A 48 21.03 15.98 4.65
CA ASN A 48 21.68 16.89 5.60
C ASN A 48 22.95 17.59 5.08
N ASP A 49 23.42 17.28 3.85
CA ASP A 49 24.75 17.64 3.37
C ASP A 49 24.76 18.47 2.06
N ILE A 50 23.71 19.27 1.79
CA ILE A 50 23.63 20.07 0.57
C ILE A 50 24.49 21.35 0.72
N GLU A 51 25.45 21.54 -0.21
CA GLU A 51 26.20 22.80 -0.27
C GLU A 51 25.27 24.00 -0.56
N PRO A 52 25.51 25.16 0.09
CA PRO A 52 24.68 26.36 -0.08
C PRO A 52 24.52 26.82 -1.54
N ALA A 53 25.55 26.64 -2.37
CA ALA A 53 25.53 26.98 -3.80
C ALA A 53 24.52 26.14 -4.60
N TRP A 54 24.23 24.92 -4.16
CA TRP A 54 23.25 24.02 -4.76
C TRP A 54 21.83 24.43 -4.41
N SER A 55 21.61 24.74 -3.16
CA SER A 55 20.32 25.24 -2.67
C SER A 55 19.89 26.50 -3.45
N GLN A 56 20.83 27.40 -3.74
CA GLN A 56 20.54 28.58 -4.52
C GLN A 56 20.19 28.24 -5.99
N ARG A 57 20.93 27.36 -6.65
CA ARG A 57 20.61 26.92 -8.03
C ARG A 57 19.23 26.29 -8.14
N VAL A 58 18.86 25.46 -7.19
CA VAL A 58 17.54 24.83 -7.13
C VAL A 58 16.45 25.88 -6.96
N LEU A 59 16.70 26.89 -6.12
CA LEU A 59 15.81 28.04 -5.93
C LEU A 59 15.66 28.86 -7.21
N ASP A 60 16.76 29.14 -7.91
CA ASP A 60 16.78 29.88 -9.17
C ASP A 60 16.00 29.16 -10.27
N VAL A 61 16.19 27.85 -10.41
CA VAL A 61 15.42 27.02 -11.36
C VAL A 61 13.94 26.99 -10.99
N TYR A 62 13.61 26.88 -9.71
CA TYR A 62 12.23 26.94 -9.25
C TYR A 62 11.60 28.31 -9.52
N GLN A 63 12.31 29.40 -9.23
CA GLN A 63 11.83 30.75 -9.51
C GLN A 63 11.61 30.99 -11.01
N SER A 64 12.48 30.45 -11.86
CA SER A 64 12.32 30.49 -13.32
C SER A 64 11.01 29.77 -13.73
N ILE A 65 10.77 28.56 -13.25
CA ILE A 65 9.55 27.80 -13.54
C ILE A 65 8.28 28.52 -13.05
N VAL A 66 8.35 29.13 -11.85
CA VAL A 66 7.21 29.90 -11.30
C VAL A 66 6.94 31.14 -12.13
N ASN A 67 7.98 31.82 -12.61
CA ASN A 67 7.85 33.04 -13.41
C ASN A 67 7.34 32.75 -14.83
N GLU A 68 7.66 31.61 -15.40
CA GLU A 68 7.21 31.17 -16.73
C GLU A 68 5.77 30.62 -16.73
N GLY A 69 5.09 30.56 -15.59
CA GLY A 69 3.70 30.11 -15.49
C GLY A 69 3.51 28.59 -15.62
N GLU A 70 4.59 27.81 -15.61
CA GLU A 70 4.56 26.36 -15.73
C GLU A 70 4.31 25.60 -14.41
N LEU A 71 3.82 26.26 -13.38
CA LEU A 71 3.38 25.60 -12.15
C LEU A 71 2.25 24.60 -12.40
N VAL A 72 2.25 23.53 -11.62
CA VAL A 72 1.19 22.51 -11.63
C VAL A 72 -0.18 23.19 -11.65
N PRO A 73 -1.05 22.90 -12.65
CA PRO A 73 -2.29 23.65 -12.84
C PRO A 73 -3.25 23.69 -11.65
N GLY A 74 -3.12 22.90 -10.63
CA GLY A 74 -3.94 22.97 -9.41
C GLY A 74 -3.35 23.85 -8.31
N MET A 75 -2.04 24.02 -8.25
CA MET A 75 -1.37 24.72 -7.15
C MET A 75 -1.26 26.24 -7.34
N ALA A 76 -1.09 26.69 -8.57
CA ALA A 76 -1.08 28.12 -8.87
C ALA A 76 -2.43 28.79 -8.52
N ALA A 77 -3.52 28.01 -8.50
CA ALA A 77 -4.85 28.48 -8.12
C ALA A 77 -5.11 28.46 -6.61
N LEU A 78 -4.36 27.63 -5.84
CA LEU A 78 -4.66 27.33 -4.43
C LEU A 78 -3.75 28.07 -3.44
N ALA A 79 -2.52 28.42 -3.82
CA ALA A 79 -1.59 29.08 -2.93
C ALA A 79 -1.04 30.38 -3.50
N PRO A 80 -1.13 31.50 -2.78
CA PRO A 80 -0.46 32.74 -3.18
C PRO A 80 1.04 32.51 -3.40
N ARG A 81 1.59 33.12 -4.45
CA ARG A 81 3.02 32.95 -4.83
C ARG A 81 4.01 33.20 -3.69
N HIS A 82 3.66 34.07 -2.75
CA HIS A 82 4.51 34.34 -1.58
C HIS A 82 4.56 33.15 -0.61
N VAL A 83 3.44 32.43 -0.40
CA VAL A 83 3.37 31.24 0.46
C VAL A 83 4.18 30.10 -0.15
N LEU A 84 4.09 29.91 -1.47
CA LEU A 84 4.91 28.97 -2.22
C LEU A 84 6.41 29.27 -2.06
N ARG A 85 6.80 30.52 -2.19
CA ARG A 85 8.21 30.95 -1.99
C ARG A 85 8.68 30.71 -0.57
N GLN A 86 7.84 30.97 0.43
CA GLN A 86 8.17 30.73 1.83
C GLN A 86 8.31 29.24 2.12
N ALA A 87 7.38 28.41 1.66
CA ALA A 87 7.47 26.96 1.80
C ALA A 87 8.74 26.41 1.14
N MET A 88 9.08 26.90 -0.05
CA MET A 88 10.27 26.50 -0.77
C MET A 88 11.55 26.99 -0.10
N ALA A 89 11.58 28.20 0.46
CA ALA A 89 12.71 28.68 1.24
C ALA A 89 12.94 27.83 2.49
N LEU A 90 11.87 27.41 3.16
CA LEU A 90 11.95 26.47 4.29
C LEU A 90 12.49 25.09 3.90
N ILE A 91 12.16 24.62 2.70
CA ILE A 91 12.66 23.35 2.16
C ILE A 91 14.16 23.44 1.84
N VAL A 92 14.60 24.57 1.28
CA VAL A 92 15.96 24.75 0.78
C VAL A 92 16.92 25.26 1.87
N ASP A 93 16.45 26.10 2.79
CA ASP A 93 17.28 26.71 3.84
C ASP A 93 17.22 25.90 5.13
N LYS A 94 18.00 24.81 5.18
CA LYS A 94 18.11 23.93 6.36
C LYS A 94 18.85 24.54 7.55
N LYS A 95 19.39 25.72 7.42
CA LYS A 95 20.06 26.41 8.52
C LYS A 95 19.02 26.95 9.48
N GLU A 96 18.91 26.26 10.61
CA GLU A 96 18.16 26.68 11.78
C GLU A 96 16.82 27.34 11.43
N PHE A 97 15.75 26.64 11.68
CA PHE A 97 14.39 27.18 11.66
C PHE A 97 14.27 28.34 12.65
N ASN A 98 15.11 29.33 12.47
CA ASN A 98 14.86 30.65 13.02
C ASN A 98 13.74 31.23 12.15
N LEU A 99 12.50 30.81 12.46
CA LEU A 99 11.33 31.60 12.13
C LEU A 99 11.63 33.02 12.64
N GLN A 100 12.25 33.81 11.78
CA GLN A 100 12.28 35.26 12.05
C GLN A 100 10.80 35.63 12.25
N LYS A 101 10.46 35.92 13.50
CA LYS A 101 9.13 36.39 13.88
C LYS A 101 8.73 37.52 12.92
N GLY A 102 8.07 37.19 11.84
CA GLY A 102 7.69 38.16 10.81
C GLY A 102 7.50 37.63 9.40
N ILE A 103 8.03 36.45 9.05
CA ILE A 103 7.91 35.93 7.67
C ILE A 103 6.59 35.18 7.48
N LEU A 104 6.09 34.46 8.50
CA LEU A 104 4.76 33.85 8.53
C LEU A 104 3.94 34.60 9.58
N GLY A 105 3.33 35.71 9.20
CA GLY A 105 2.71 36.61 10.15
C GLY A 105 1.42 36.15 10.78
N SER A 106 0.69 35.24 10.13
CA SER A 106 -0.65 34.80 10.57
C SER A 106 -0.80 33.28 10.57
N SER A 107 -1.63 32.76 11.48
CA SER A 107 -1.96 31.33 11.53
C SER A 107 -2.53 30.78 10.19
N PRO A 108 -3.37 31.52 9.42
CA PRO A 108 -3.79 31.09 8.09
C PRO A 108 -2.64 30.83 7.11
N ASP A 109 -1.61 31.70 7.11
CA ASP A 109 -0.45 31.52 6.22
C ASP A 109 0.36 30.30 6.62
N VAL A 110 0.46 30.04 7.92
CA VAL A 110 1.12 28.83 8.45
C VAL A 110 0.37 27.56 8.05
N VAL A 111 -0.96 27.52 8.20
CA VAL A 111 -1.78 26.37 7.76
C VAL A 111 -1.57 26.12 6.28
N MET A 112 -1.70 27.15 5.43
CA MET A 112 -1.54 27.03 3.99
C MET A 112 -0.13 26.53 3.62
N THR A 113 0.90 27.02 4.32
CA THR A 113 2.28 26.56 4.11
C THR A 113 2.46 25.10 4.51
N ILE A 114 1.88 24.67 5.64
CA ILE A 114 1.92 23.28 6.08
C ILE A 114 1.22 22.38 5.08
N GLU A 115 0.01 22.74 4.63
CA GLU A 115 -0.72 21.95 3.63
C GLU A 115 0.08 21.82 2.33
N LEU A 116 0.73 22.90 1.89
CA LEU A 116 1.59 22.88 0.73
C LEU A 116 2.82 21.97 0.93
N LEU A 117 3.49 22.05 2.08
CA LEU A 117 4.61 21.16 2.42
C LEU A 117 4.19 19.71 2.39
N LEU A 118 2.99 19.39 2.88
CA LEU A 118 2.44 18.04 2.86
C LEU A 118 2.09 17.57 1.44
N ASP A 119 1.59 18.46 0.57
CA ASP A 119 1.33 18.13 -0.84
C ASP A 119 2.61 17.74 -1.60
N TYR A 120 3.76 18.16 -1.10
CA TYR A 120 5.07 17.84 -1.66
C TYR A 120 5.89 16.87 -0.80
N ASP A 121 5.24 16.09 0.04
CA ASP A 121 5.89 15.09 0.91
C ASP A 121 6.97 15.67 1.86
N GLN A 122 6.87 16.97 2.19
CA GLN A 122 7.78 17.67 3.10
C GLN A 122 7.29 17.65 4.55
N SER A 123 6.92 16.50 5.02
CA SER A 123 6.33 16.31 6.34
C SER A 123 7.27 16.66 7.50
N THR A 124 8.59 16.54 7.34
CA THR A 124 9.54 17.00 8.36
C THR A 124 9.47 18.53 8.51
N ALA A 125 9.55 19.27 7.42
CA ALA A 125 9.44 20.73 7.44
C ALA A 125 8.06 21.19 7.94
N ALA A 126 7.00 20.45 7.58
CA ALA A 126 5.65 20.70 8.09
C ALA A 126 5.57 20.50 9.62
N THR A 127 6.19 19.45 10.15
CA THR A 127 6.25 19.17 11.60
C THR A 127 7.03 20.25 12.34
N ASP A 128 8.17 20.67 11.79
CA ASP A 128 8.99 21.74 12.36
C ASP A 128 8.21 23.06 12.41
N LEU A 129 7.50 23.40 11.33
CA LEU A 129 6.66 24.58 11.27
C LEU A 129 5.48 24.52 12.24
N LEU A 130 4.80 23.38 12.36
CA LEU A 130 3.76 23.14 13.35
C LEU A 130 4.28 23.36 14.77
N THR A 131 5.42 22.78 15.08
CA THR A 131 6.05 22.86 16.40
C THR A 131 6.47 24.29 16.71
N ALA A 132 7.08 24.97 15.76
CA ALA A 132 7.52 26.37 15.92
C ALA A 132 6.34 27.32 16.14
N HIS A 133 5.21 27.11 15.44
CA HIS A 133 4.07 28.02 15.52
C HIS A 133 3.13 27.70 16.70
N TRP A 134 2.78 26.43 16.92
CA TRP A 134 1.83 26.02 17.98
C TRP A 134 2.46 25.27 19.15
N GLY A 135 3.78 25.07 19.19
CA GLY A 135 4.43 24.28 20.25
C GLY A 135 4.01 24.69 21.65
N GLU A 136 4.05 25.99 21.95
CA GLU A 136 3.67 26.56 23.25
C GLU A 136 2.29 27.26 23.22
N LYS A 137 1.67 27.41 22.06
CA LYS A 137 0.36 28.05 21.96
C LYS A 137 -0.78 27.07 22.21
N PRO A 138 -1.90 27.54 22.75
CA PRO A 138 -3.12 26.73 22.82
C PRO A 138 -3.68 26.50 21.40
N ILE A 139 -4.60 25.54 21.30
CA ILE A 139 -5.31 25.29 20.05
C ILE A 139 -6.16 26.51 19.68
N ASP A 140 -6.10 26.88 18.40
CA ASP A 140 -6.93 27.93 17.81
C ASP A 140 -7.78 27.36 16.66
N VAL A 141 -8.63 28.19 16.07
CA VAL A 141 -9.52 27.80 14.97
C VAL A 141 -8.72 27.31 13.75
N HIS A 142 -7.57 27.86 13.50
CA HIS A 142 -6.76 27.50 12.33
C HIS A 142 -6.09 26.13 12.49
N LEU A 143 -5.61 25.80 13.70
CA LEU A 143 -5.12 24.44 13.99
C LEU A 143 -6.26 23.40 13.93
N LEU A 144 -7.49 23.79 14.33
CA LEU A 144 -8.67 22.91 14.17
C LEU A 144 -9.02 22.68 12.70
N ASP A 145 -8.96 23.72 11.87
CA ASP A 145 -9.21 23.60 10.44
C ASP A 145 -8.14 22.73 9.76
N LEU A 146 -6.87 22.92 10.13
CA LEU A 146 -5.80 22.02 9.69
C LEU A 146 -6.05 20.58 10.13
N ALA A 147 -6.45 20.34 11.38
CA ALA A 147 -6.78 19.02 11.89
C ALA A 147 -7.86 18.33 11.03
N LYS A 148 -8.95 19.03 10.71
CA LYS A 148 -10.02 18.51 9.84
C LYS A 148 -9.53 18.25 8.41
N SER A 149 -8.69 19.13 7.87
CA SER A 149 -8.07 18.96 6.55
C SER A 149 -7.22 17.70 6.51
N LEU A 150 -6.39 17.46 7.53
CA LEU A 150 -5.55 16.27 7.65
C LEU A 150 -6.38 14.98 7.69
N LEU A 151 -7.48 14.95 8.44
CA LEU A 151 -8.41 13.80 8.47
C LEU A 151 -9.05 13.55 7.11
N SER A 152 -9.47 14.61 6.42
CA SER A 152 -10.07 14.50 5.08
C SER A 152 -9.07 13.97 4.05
N ARG A 153 -7.82 14.40 4.11
CA ARG A 153 -6.74 13.92 3.22
C ARG A 153 -6.46 12.43 3.42
N GLN A 154 -6.43 11.97 4.66
CA GLN A 154 -6.25 10.56 4.98
C GLN A 154 -7.35 9.68 4.37
N SER A 155 -8.61 10.14 4.44
CA SER A 155 -9.75 9.38 3.93
C SER A 155 -9.83 9.34 2.40
N SER A 156 -9.28 10.35 1.70
CA SER A 156 -9.44 10.49 0.24
C SER A 156 -8.30 9.87 -0.59
N ASN A 157 -7.06 9.91 -0.10
CA ASN A 157 -5.89 9.58 -0.93
C ASN A 157 -5.02 8.44 -0.41
N GLY A 158 -5.26 7.95 0.80
CA GLY A 158 -4.30 7.09 1.51
C GLY A 158 -2.95 7.81 1.69
N ILE A 159 -2.30 7.69 2.83
CA ILE A 159 -0.97 8.28 3.00
C ILE A 159 0.00 7.53 2.11
N GLN A 160 0.80 8.27 1.32
CA GLN A 160 1.91 7.67 0.60
C GLN A 160 2.91 7.14 1.61
N LEU A 161 3.02 5.83 1.69
CA LEU A 161 3.66 5.10 2.81
C LEU A 161 5.16 5.31 2.96
N HIS A 162 5.85 5.93 1.99
CA HIS A 162 7.26 6.31 2.15
C HIS A 162 7.48 7.45 3.17
N CYS A 163 6.42 8.20 3.51
CA CYS A 163 6.45 9.30 4.48
C CYS A 163 5.71 8.97 5.80
N VAL A 164 5.36 7.71 6.03
CA VAL A 164 4.50 7.30 7.18
C VAL A 164 5.02 7.83 8.52
N ASN A 165 6.31 7.68 8.80
CA ASN A 165 6.87 8.13 10.09
C ASN A 165 6.75 9.64 10.30
N GLN A 166 6.82 10.40 9.23
CA GLN A 166 6.72 11.85 9.27
C GLN A 166 5.26 12.29 9.45
N TRP A 167 4.33 11.61 8.79
CA TRP A 167 2.90 11.82 8.99
C TRP A 167 2.47 11.47 10.41
N ILE A 168 3.01 10.40 10.99
CA ILE A 168 2.78 10.02 12.39
C ILE A 168 3.13 11.21 13.29
N ALA A 169 4.30 11.82 13.15
CA ALA A 169 4.73 12.94 13.97
C ALA A 169 3.76 14.14 13.90
N ILE A 170 3.22 14.43 12.70
CA ILE A 170 2.23 15.49 12.52
C ILE A 170 0.92 15.15 13.23
N PHE A 171 0.42 13.94 13.03
CA PHE A 171 -0.82 13.50 13.67
C PHE A 171 -0.69 13.45 15.20
N GLU A 172 0.44 12.95 15.72
CA GLU A 172 0.71 12.92 17.15
C GLU A 172 0.78 14.33 17.76
N PHE A 173 1.44 15.26 17.06
CA PHE A 173 1.48 16.66 17.48
C PHE A 173 0.08 17.27 17.57
N VAL A 174 -0.71 17.14 16.49
CA VAL A 174 -2.08 17.68 16.46
C VAL A 174 -2.95 17.01 17.53
N CYS A 175 -2.90 15.68 17.64
CA CYS A 175 -3.64 14.94 18.64
C CYS A 175 -3.29 15.39 20.07
N GLY A 176 -2.00 15.63 20.35
CA GLY A 176 -1.53 16.13 21.64
C GLY A 176 -2.06 17.52 22.01
N LYS A 177 -2.38 18.35 21.01
CA LYS A 177 -2.98 19.68 21.21
C LYS A 177 -4.48 19.63 21.48
N LEU A 178 -5.17 18.58 21.04
CA LEU A 178 -6.62 18.40 21.23
C LEU A 178 -6.93 17.99 22.69
N THR A 179 -6.82 18.92 23.63
CA THR A 179 -7.07 18.67 25.05
C THR A 179 -8.47 19.16 25.48
N GLY A 180 -9.11 18.40 26.37
CA GLY A 180 -10.44 18.72 26.92
C GLY A 180 -11.60 17.99 26.24
N PRO A 181 -12.79 18.01 26.87
CA PRO A 181 -13.94 17.19 26.46
C PRO A 181 -14.50 17.57 25.08
N ASN A 182 -14.38 18.84 24.68
CA ASN A 182 -14.91 19.32 23.39
C ASN A 182 -14.18 18.72 22.18
N TYR A 183 -13.02 18.08 22.37
CA TYR A 183 -12.21 17.50 21.30
C TYR A 183 -12.10 15.98 21.38
N GLU A 184 -12.88 15.34 22.23
CA GLU A 184 -12.77 13.90 22.47
C GLU A 184 -12.97 13.07 21.20
N VAL A 185 -14.05 13.33 20.47
CA VAL A 185 -14.34 12.65 19.19
C VAL A 185 -13.24 12.86 18.15
N LEU A 186 -12.77 14.10 18.03
CA LEU A 186 -11.69 14.41 17.08
C LEU A 186 -10.38 13.72 17.46
N ARG A 187 -10.08 13.67 18.74
CA ARG A 187 -8.89 12.99 19.29
C ARG A 187 -8.94 11.49 19.05
N GLU A 188 -10.10 10.84 19.18
CA GLU A 188 -10.25 9.42 18.87
C GLU A 188 -10.06 9.14 17.38
N GLN A 189 -10.58 9.98 16.50
CA GLN A 189 -10.32 9.88 15.06
C GLN A 189 -8.84 9.98 14.73
N PHE A 190 -8.11 10.89 15.38
CA PHE A 190 -6.66 10.97 15.26
C PHE A 190 -5.97 9.72 15.81
N ALA A 191 -6.43 9.19 16.94
CA ALA A 191 -5.87 7.97 17.51
C ALA A 191 -5.97 6.78 16.54
N LEU A 192 -7.09 6.62 15.84
CA LEU A 192 -7.26 5.60 14.80
C LEU A 192 -6.29 5.79 13.63
N ILE A 193 -6.16 7.01 13.13
CA ILE A 193 -5.26 7.32 12.01
C ILE A 193 -3.80 7.08 12.42
N ILE A 194 -3.42 7.47 13.62
CA ILE A 194 -2.06 7.23 14.12
C ILE A 194 -1.82 5.73 14.28
N ALA A 195 -2.78 4.97 14.81
CA ALA A 195 -2.68 3.52 14.92
C ALA A 195 -2.52 2.86 13.54
N GLU A 196 -3.28 3.29 12.54
CA GLU A 196 -3.19 2.81 11.16
C GLU A 196 -1.80 3.07 10.55
N ASN A 197 -1.26 4.27 10.76
CA ASN A 197 0.05 4.63 10.24
C ASN A 197 1.18 3.87 10.93
N HIS A 198 1.11 3.70 12.26
CA HIS A 198 2.05 2.83 12.96
C HIS A 198 1.99 1.38 12.49
N LEU A 199 0.78 0.87 12.22
CA LEU A 199 0.62 -0.46 11.67
C LEU A 199 1.27 -0.58 10.27
N ALA A 200 1.06 0.41 9.41
CA ALA A 200 1.69 0.48 8.10
C ALA A 200 3.24 0.57 8.17
N ALA A 201 3.76 1.22 9.21
CA ALA A 201 5.18 1.26 9.51
C ALA A 201 5.70 0.00 10.25
N LYS A 202 4.83 -0.99 10.50
CA LYS A 202 5.12 -2.23 11.26
C LYS A 202 5.50 -1.99 12.73
N HIS A 203 5.08 -0.87 13.30
CA HIS A 203 5.28 -0.50 14.70
C HIS A 203 4.15 -1.07 15.58
N ALA A 204 4.14 -2.38 15.78
CA ALA A 204 3.05 -3.10 16.43
C ALA A 204 2.71 -2.58 17.84
N ASP A 205 3.73 -2.31 18.69
CA ASP A 205 3.51 -1.83 20.06
C ASP A 205 2.84 -0.45 20.08
N GLN A 206 3.29 0.47 19.23
CA GLN A 206 2.70 1.80 19.10
C GLN A 206 1.26 1.70 18.55
N THR A 207 1.01 0.83 17.56
CA THR A 207 -0.34 0.56 17.09
C THR A 207 -1.27 0.15 18.23
N LEU A 208 -0.85 -0.83 19.04
CA LEU A 208 -1.64 -1.29 20.19
C LEU A 208 -1.87 -0.18 21.21
N GLN A 209 -0.84 0.62 21.51
CA GLN A 209 -0.95 1.75 22.43
C GLN A 209 -1.96 2.80 21.96
N TRP A 210 -1.99 3.10 20.65
CA TRP A 210 -2.94 4.06 20.09
C TRP A 210 -4.36 3.49 20.02
N CYS A 211 -4.53 2.20 19.71
CA CYS A 211 -5.83 1.54 19.76
C CYS A 211 -6.48 1.60 21.16
N GLN A 212 -5.69 1.61 22.24
CA GLN A 212 -6.21 1.74 23.61
C GLN A 212 -6.79 3.12 23.94
N ARG A 213 -6.57 4.13 23.09
CA ARG A 213 -7.10 5.49 23.27
C ARG A 213 -8.46 5.71 22.60
N VAL A 214 -9.03 4.66 22.05
CA VAL A 214 -10.31 4.69 21.36
C VAL A 214 -11.35 4.04 22.26
N PHE A 215 -12.46 4.74 22.52
CA PHE A 215 -13.51 4.32 23.43
C PHE A 215 -14.90 4.32 22.80
N ASN A 216 -15.12 5.09 21.72
CA ASN A 216 -16.38 5.06 20.99
C ASN A 216 -16.59 3.69 20.35
N GLU A 217 -17.78 3.11 20.49
CA GLU A 217 -18.07 1.75 20.05
C GLU A 217 -17.74 1.50 18.58
N LYS A 218 -18.10 2.42 17.68
CA LYS A 218 -17.80 2.29 16.24
C LYS A 218 -16.30 2.36 15.94
N ASP A 219 -15.62 3.30 16.58
CA ASP A 219 -14.19 3.50 16.41
C ASP A 219 -13.39 2.36 17.06
N LEU A 220 -13.93 1.75 18.13
CA LEU A 220 -13.35 0.57 18.77
C LEU A 220 -13.35 -0.63 17.82
N LEU A 221 -14.42 -0.86 17.04
CA LEU A 221 -14.45 -1.92 16.04
C LEU A 221 -13.40 -1.72 14.95
N LYS A 222 -13.17 -0.48 14.52
CA LYS A 222 -12.08 -0.17 13.59
C LYS A 222 -10.71 -0.34 14.26
N ALA A 223 -10.57 0.00 15.53
CA ALA A 223 -9.37 -0.25 16.32
C ALA A 223 -9.08 -1.76 16.46
N ASP A 224 -10.09 -2.61 16.58
CA ASP A 224 -9.95 -4.07 16.61
C ASP A 224 -9.34 -4.63 15.32
N TYR A 225 -9.71 -4.07 14.18
CA TYR A 225 -9.07 -4.44 12.90
C TYR A 225 -7.56 -4.15 12.89
N TYR A 226 -7.15 -3.00 13.39
CA TYR A 226 -5.73 -2.64 13.50
C TYR A 226 -5.03 -3.46 14.60
N ARG A 227 -5.71 -3.68 15.73
CA ARG A 227 -5.22 -4.50 16.85
C ARG A 227 -4.95 -5.93 16.42
N ALA A 228 -5.89 -6.55 15.70
CA ALA A 228 -5.71 -7.92 15.20
C ALA A 228 -4.43 -8.05 14.35
N LYS A 229 -4.20 -7.10 13.46
CA LYS A 229 -3.00 -7.09 12.61
C LYS A 229 -1.71 -6.83 13.39
N ALA A 230 -1.74 -5.92 14.36
CA ALA A 230 -0.59 -5.63 15.21
C ALA A 230 -0.22 -6.81 16.12
N LEU A 231 -1.21 -7.50 16.67
CA LEU A 231 -1.00 -8.72 17.46
C LEU A 231 -0.43 -9.85 16.59
N CYS A 232 -0.87 -9.96 15.34
CA CYS A 232 -0.29 -10.91 14.39
C CYS A 232 1.20 -10.62 14.14
N LEU A 233 1.60 -9.34 13.97
CA LEU A 233 3.01 -8.94 13.85
C LEU A 233 3.85 -9.33 15.07
N LYS A 234 3.22 -9.41 16.25
CA LYS A 234 3.87 -9.84 17.50
C LYS A 234 3.82 -11.35 17.73
N ASN A 235 3.29 -12.13 16.80
CA ASN A 235 3.00 -13.56 16.93
C ASN A 235 2.01 -13.90 18.06
N ASP A 236 1.22 -12.94 18.52
CA ASP A 236 0.08 -13.18 19.41
C ASP A 236 -1.15 -13.55 18.57
N HIS A 237 -1.15 -14.78 18.10
CA HIS A 237 -2.20 -15.27 17.21
C HIS A 237 -3.56 -15.41 17.88
N LEU A 238 -3.57 -15.77 19.17
CA LEU A 238 -4.81 -15.87 19.93
C LEU A 238 -5.47 -14.51 20.10
N GLY A 239 -4.71 -13.51 20.56
CA GLY A 239 -5.21 -12.14 20.66
C GLY A 239 -5.66 -11.57 19.30
N SER A 240 -4.94 -11.92 18.23
CA SER A 240 -5.27 -11.50 16.87
C SER A 240 -6.63 -12.02 16.41
N VAL A 241 -6.91 -13.32 16.53
CA VAL A 241 -8.21 -13.89 16.14
C VAL A 241 -9.34 -13.43 17.05
N GLN A 242 -9.09 -13.25 18.35
CA GLN A 242 -10.08 -12.73 19.29
C GLN A 242 -10.49 -11.29 18.96
N ALA A 243 -9.55 -10.43 18.59
CA ALA A 243 -9.85 -9.07 18.14
C ALA A 243 -10.71 -9.09 16.85
N MET A 244 -10.42 -9.97 15.90
CA MET A 244 -11.27 -10.14 14.72
C MET A 244 -12.65 -10.71 15.04
N ASP A 245 -12.78 -11.66 15.98
CA ASP A 245 -14.05 -12.22 16.37
C ASP A 245 -14.92 -11.16 17.10
N HIS A 246 -14.30 -10.30 17.92
CA HIS A 246 -15.00 -9.15 18.53
C HIS A 246 -15.47 -8.15 17.46
N LEU A 247 -14.62 -7.81 16.49
CA LEU A 247 -15.01 -6.99 15.35
C LEU A 247 -16.20 -7.61 14.61
N LEU A 248 -16.09 -8.86 14.19
CA LEU A 248 -17.14 -9.56 13.41
C LEU A 248 -18.46 -9.67 14.18
N THR A 249 -18.41 -9.75 15.51
CA THR A 249 -19.61 -9.70 16.35
C THR A 249 -20.23 -8.32 16.36
N GLY A 250 -19.42 -7.28 16.54
CA GLY A 250 -19.91 -5.91 16.72
C GLY A 250 -20.36 -5.22 15.44
N ILE A 251 -19.87 -5.64 14.27
CA ILE A 251 -20.31 -5.03 12.99
C ILE A 251 -21.75 -5.39 12.63
N ALA A 252 -22.30 -6.40 13.27
CA ALA A 252 -23.67 -6.84 13.10
C ALA A 252 -24.68 -5.71 13.26
N ASP A 253 -24.48 -4.89 14.26
CA ASP A 253 -25.39 -3.81 14.63
C ASP A 253 -25.05 -2.48 13.93
N GLN A 254 -24.06 -2.46 13.02
CA GLN A 254 -23.62 -1.23 12.40
C GLN A 254 -24.32 -0.95 11.07
N PRO A 255 -24.63 0.34 10.75
CA PRO A 255 -25.18 0.73 9.47
C PRO A 255 -24.24 0.36 8.30
N ARG A 256 -24.84 -0.01 7.17
CA ARG A 256 -24.13 -0.41 5.96
C ARG A 256 -23.13 0.66 5.49
N GLU A 257 -23.55 1.91 5.48
CA GLU A 257 -22.74 3.05 5.06
C GLU A 257 -21.48 3.18 5.92
N TRP A 258 -21.58 2.87 7.20
CA TRP A 258 -20.43 2.87 8.09
C TRP A 258 -19.45 1.72 7.76
N LEU A 259 -19.96 0.51 7.53
CA LEU A 259 -19.13 -0.64 7.14
C LEU A 259 -18.34 -0.34 5.87
N GLU A 260 -18.99 0.21 4.85
CA GLU A 260 -18.32 0.60 3.62
C GLU A 260 -17.28 1.69 3.84
N SER A 261 -17.61 2.71 4.61
CA SER A 261 -16.65 3.79 4.93
C SER A 261 -15.46 3.30 5.77
N ALA A 262 -15.70 2.37 6.71
CA ALA A 262 -14.66 1.89 7.63
C ALA A 262 -13.70 0.88 6.99
N PHE A 263 -14.21 0.00 6.11
CA PHE A 263 -13.46 -1.18 5.65
C PHE A 263 -13.40 -1.36 4.14
N LYS A 264 -14.14 -0.59 3.34
CA LYS A 264 -14.05 -0.68 1.88
C LYS A 264 -12.71 -0.12 1.41
N THR A 265 -11.97 -0.93 0.70
CA THR A 265 -10.71 -0.48 0.10
C THR A 265 -10.99 0.59 -0.97
N PRO A 266 -10.38 1.78 -0.89
CA PRO A 266 -10.46 2.76 -1.97
C PRO A 266 -10.03 2.12 -3.29
N GLY A 267 -10.82 2.26 -4.34
CA GLY A 267 -10.49 1.72 -5.66
C GLY A 267 -11.34 0.55 -6.15
N GLY A 268 -12.37 0.13 -5.39
CA GLY A 268 -13.34 -0.91 -5.80
C GLY A 268 -14.32 -0.48 -6.90
N GLY A 269 -13.98 0.52 -7.73
CA GLY A 269 -14.70 0.83 -8.96
C GLY A 269 -14.65 -0.35 -9.94
N LYS A 270 -15.53 -0.36 -10.93
CA LYS A 270 -15.48 -1.33 -12.05
C LYS A 270 -14.16 -1.13 -12.79
N TYR A 271 -13.12 -1.85 -12.34
CA TYR A 271 -11.85 -1.92 -13.07
C TYR A 271 -12.13 -2.74 -14.35
N GLN A 272 -11.94 -2.13 -15.49
CA GLN A 272 -11.94 -2.83 -16.75
C GLN A 272 -10.48 -3.14 -17.07
N PHE A 273 -10.14 -4.42 -17.16
CA PHE A 273 -8.79 -4.85 -17.49
C PHE A 273 -8.45 -4.40 -18.92
N ASP A 274 -7.38 -3.64 -19.04
CA ASP A 274 -6.91 -3.12 -20.34
C ASP A 274 -5.90 -4.11 -20.93
N LEU A 275 -6.35 -4.88 -21.91
CA LEU A 275 -5.55 -5.91 -22.57
C LEU A 275 -4.33 -5.34 -23.30
N GLU A 276 -4.45 -4.17 -23.93
CA GLU A 276 -3.34 -3.53 -24.64
C GLU A 276 -2.28 -3.01 -23.63
N ALA A 277 -2.75 -2.43 -22.55
CA ALA A 277 -1.89 -2.01 -21.43
C ALA A 277 -1.15 -3.20 -20.83
N ALA A 278 -1.83 -4.32 -20.59
CA ALA A 278 -1.24 -5.54 -20.05
C ALA A 278 -0.19 -6.14 -21.01
N GLN A 279 -0.50 -6.23 -22.30
CA GLN A 279 0.43 -6.70 -23.32
C GLN A 279 1.67 -5.80 -23.42
N SER A 280 1.49 -4.47 -23.36
CA SER A 280 2.58 -3.50 -23.37
C SER A 280 3.47 -3.66 -22.14
N ALA A 281 2.86 -3.80 -20.95
CA ALA A 281 3.58 -3.98 -19.69
C ALA A 281 4.37 -5.30 -19.66
N LEU A 282 3.79 -6.41 -20.10
CA LEU A 282 4.48 -7.71 -20.18
C LEU A 282 5.65 -7.65 -21.15
N ARG A 283 5.48 -7.02 -22.31
CA ARG A 283 6.55 -6.84 -23.31
C ARG A 283 7.71 -6.03 -22.75
N ASP A 284 7.43 -4.96 -22.04
CA ASP A 284 8.46 -4.13 -21.44
C ASP A 284 9.14 -4.82 -20.26
N MET A 285 8.41 -5.60 -19.46
CA MET A 285 8.97 -6.48 -18.43
C MET A 285 9.97 -7.48 -19.03
N GLN A 286 9.57 -8.16 -20.10
CA GLN A 286 10.44 -9.12 -20.79
C GLN A 286 11.71 -8.46 -21.35
N LYS A 287 11.61 -7.24 -21.87
CA LYS A 287 12.80 -6.48 -22.33
C LYS A 287 13.76 -6.14 -21.18
N VAL A 288 13.23 -5.78 -20.02
CA VAL A 288 14.07 -5.50 -18.85
C VAL A 288 14.76 -6.77 -18.38
N MET A 289 14.04 -7.87 -18.25
CA MET A 289 14.59 -9.15 -17.81
C MET A 289 15.64 -9.70 -18.77
N SER A 290 15.40 -9.59 -20.08
CA SER A 290 16.37 -10.04 -21.09
C SER A 290 17.72 -9.30 -21.03
N LYS A 291 17.75 -8.05 -20.55
CA LYS A 291 19.01 -7.29 -20.40
C LYS A 291 19.90 -7.82 -19.27
N ILE A 292 19.32 -8.48 -18.29
CA ILE A 292 20.01 -9.06 -17.14
C ILE A 292 20.06 -10.60 -17.22
N ASP A 293 19.73 -11.16 -18.37
CA ASP A 293 19.68 -12.62 -18.62
C ASP A 293 18.82 -13.40 -17.61
N LYS A 294 17.70 -12.78 -17.17
CA LYS A 294 16.73 -13.43 -16.28
C LYS A 294 15.46 -13.81 -17.04
N LYS A 295 14.89 -14.94 -16.63
CA LYS A 295 13.64 -15.46 -17.18
C LYS A 295 12.51 -15.15 -16.25
N ILE A 296 11.44 -14.54 -16.78
CA ILE A 296 10.13 -14.54 -16.13
C ILE A 296 9.27 -15.63 -16.75
N PHE A 297 8.36 -16.15 -15.98
CA PHE A 297 7.39 -17.15 -16.41
C PHE A 297 5.99 -16.84 -15.89
N LEU A 298 4.97 -17.21 -16.66
CA LEU A 298 3.58 -16.98 -16.28
C LEU A 298 3.21 -17.86 -15.09
N VAL A 299 2.44 -17.32 -14.15
CA VAL A 299 1.92 -18.03 -12.98
C VAL A 299 0.48 -17.60 -12.70
N SER A 300 -0.14 -18.20 -11.75
CA SER A 300 -1.43 -17.80 -11.16
C SER A 300 -2.51 -17.47 -12.20
N GLY A 301 -3.18 -16.32 -12.08
CA GLY A 301 -4.27 -15.88 -12.99
C GLY A 301 -3.81 -15.73 -14.43
N THR A 302 -2.61 -15.22 -14.64
CA THR A 302 -2.05 -15.03 -16.00
C THR A 302 -1.76 -16.38 -16.68
N LEU A 303 -1.22 -17.38 -15.97
CA LEU A 303 -1.02 -18.72 -16.50
C LEU A 303 -2.36 -19.40 -16.79
N LEU A 304 -3.36 -19.19 -15.92
CA LEU A 304 -4.72 -19.70 -16.13
C LEU A 304 -5.36 -19.11 -17.39
N GLY A 305 -5.17 -17.80 -17.62
CA GLY A 305 -5.64 -17.14 -18.83
C GLY A 305 -4.97 -17.66 -20.09
N TYR A 306 -3.65 -17.87 -20.06
CA TYR A 306 -2.91 -18.50 -21.14
C TYR A 306 -3.50 -19.86 -21.52
N GLU A 307 -3.70 -20.74 -20.55
CA GLU A 307 -4.15 -22.10 -20.82
C GLU A 307 -5.64 -22.21 -21.19
N ARG A 308 -6.50 -21.36 -20.62
CA ARG A 308 -7.95 -21.41 -20.88
C ARG A 308 -8.37 -20.72 -22.16
N VAL A 309 -7.80 -19.55 -22.45
CA VAL A 309 -8.30 -18.68 -23.51
C VAL A 309 -7.20 -18.14 -24.43
N GLY A 310 -5.93 -18.50 -24.21
CA GLY A 310 -4.80 -17.97 -24.96
C GLY A 310 -4.57 -16.46 -24.78
N ASN A 311 -5.16 -15.86 -23.73
CA ASN A 311 -5.13 -14.42 -23.46
C ASN A 311 -5.27 -14.19 -21.95
N PHE A 312 -5.11 -12.93 -21.51
CA PHE A 312 -5.48 -12.54 -20.15
C PHE A 312 -6.99 -12.77 -19.93
N LEU A 313 -7.35 -13.07 -18.69
CA LEU A 313 -8.77 -13.16 -18.33
C LEU A 313 -9.36 -11.74 -18.22
N SER A 314 -10.58 -11.56 -18.73
CA SER A 314 -11.23 -10.23 -18.76
C SER A 314 -11.54 -9.63 -17.38
N HIS A 315 -11.47 -10.43 -16.34
CA HIS A 315 -11.72 -10.03 -14.95
C HIS A 315 -10.46 -9.93 -14.10
N ASP A 316 -9.28 -10.17 -14.70
CA ASP A 316 -8.00 -9.95 -14.02
C ASP A 316 -7.81 -8.47 -13.66
N LYS A 317 -6.91 -8.20 -12.75
CA LYS A 317 -6.59 -6.85 -12.29
C LYS A 317 -5.11 -6.52 -12.45
N ASP A 318 -4.30 -7.53 -12.63
CA ASP A 318 -2.83 -7.53 -12.60
C ASP A 318 -2.29 -8.60 -13.56
N ILE A 319 -0.99 -8.62 -13.71
CA ILE A 319 -0.25 -9.64 -14.43
C ILE A 319 0.58 -10.42 -13.40
N ASP A 320 0.36 -11.72 -13.32
CA ASP A 320 1.12 -12.61 -12.43
C ASP A 320 2.30 -13.21 -13.19
N VAL A 321 3.52 -12.94 -12.75
CA VAL A 321 4.73 -13.60 -13.26
C VAL A 321 5.57 -14.16 -12.13
N GLY A 322 6.38 -15.16 -12.43
CA GLY A 322 7.30 -15.79 -11.49
C GLY A 322 8.76 -15.55 -11.88
N ILE A 323 9.63 -15.55 -10.88
CA ILE A 323 11.08 -15.66 -11.02
C ILE A 323 11.60 -16.73 -10.06
N TYR A 324 12.76 -17.32 -10.37
CA TYR A 324 13.42 -18.22 -9.43
C TYR A 324 14.34 -17.46 -8.46
N GLY A 325 14.26 -17.84 -7.22
CA GLY A 325 15.27 -17.89 -6.19
C GLY A 325 15.81 -16.63 -5.59
N ASN A 326 16.51 -16.90 -4.51
CA ASN A 326 17.05 -15.92 -3.56
C ASN A 326 18.07 -14.96 -4.19
N GLU A 327 18.83 -15.41 -5.15
CA GLU A 327 19.96 -14.66 -5.71
C GLU A 327 19.49 -13.63 -6.73
N ASP A 328 18.41 -13.93 -7.45
CA ASP A 328 17.94 -13.10 -8.55
C ASP A 328 17.02 -11.94 -8.13
N GLN A 329 16.39 -12.03 -6.97
CA GLN A 329 15.38 -11.07 -6.55
C GLN A 329 15.86 -9.61 -6.50
N PHE A 330 17.05 -9.37 -5.98
CA PHE A 330 17.59 -8.01 -5.85
C PHE A 330 18.08 -7.46 -7.18
N GLU A 331 18.64 -8.30 -8.04
CA GLU A 331 19.01 -7.92 -9.41
C GLU A 331 17.77 -7.56 -10.23
N VAL A 332 16.67 -8.31 -10.07
CA VAL A 332 15.38 -8.02 -10.70
C VAL A 332 14.79 -6.72 -10.18
N ILE A 333 14.76 -6.51 -8.86
CA ILE A 333 14.28 -5.26 -8.25
C ILE A 333 15.07 -4.07 -8.77
N GLN A 334 16.40 -4.18 -8.81
CA GLN A 334 17.29 -3.14 -9.32
C GLN A 334 17.01 -2.86 -10.81
N ALA A 335 16.95 -3.91 -11.64
CA ALA A 335 16.71 -3.76 -13.07
C ALA A 335 15.35 -3.12 -13.37
N LEU A 336 14.29 -3.53 -12.67
CA LEU A 336 12.97 -2.92 -12.79
C LEU A 336 13.02 -1.43 -12.43
N THR A 337 13.64 -1.10 -11.31
CA THR A 337 13.71 0.26 -10.80
C THR A 337 14.55 1.16 -11.73
N GLU A 338 15.69 0.68 -12.21
CA GLU A 338 16.60 1.43 -13.11
C GLU A 338 16.04 1.54 -14.53
N SER A 339 15.14 0.65 -14.93
CA SER A 339 14.58 0.63 -16.29
C SER A 339 13.80 1.89 -16.66
N LYS A 340 13.29 2.63 -15.67
CA LYS A 340 12.34 3.74 -15.82
C LYS A 340 10.96 3.33 -16.37
N LEU A 341 10.77 2.05 -16.60
CA LEU A 341 9.53 1.48 -17.12
C LEU A 341 8.63 0.96 -15.99
N PHE A 342 9.21 0.69 -14.83
CA PHE A 342 8.49 0.13 -13.68
C PHE A 342 8.77 0.92 -12.40
N HIS A 343 7.73 1.03 -11.60
CA HIS A 343 7.82 1.47 -10.22
C HIS A 343 7.71 0.26 -9.29
N VAL A 344 8.69 0.07 -8.42
CA VAL A 344 8.68 -0.95 -7.35
C VAL A 344 8.54 -0.21 -6.02
N PRO A 345 7.46 -0.44 -5.25
CA PRO A 345 7.29 0.18 -3.92
C PRO A 345 8.33 -0.37 -2.94
N MET A 346 9.43 0.33 -2.74
CA MET A 346 10.56 -0.13 -1.93
C MET A 346 10.20 -0.41 -0.46
N ARG A 347 9.13 0.19 0.04
CA ARG A 347 8.59 -0.09 1.40
C ARG A 347 8.14 -1.55 1.58
N ASP A 348 7.71 -2.19 0.49
CA ASP A 348 7.19 -3.54 0.50
C ASP A 348 8.31 -4.57 0.27
N ILE A 349 9.52 -4.09 -0.06
CA ILE A 349 10.70 -4.90 -0.28
C ILE A 349 11.46 -5.13 1.02
N GLN A 350 11.80 -6.38 1.28
CA GLN A 350 12.64 -6.77 2.42
C GLN A 350 14.10 -6.90 2.01
N LEU A 351 15.00 -6.61 2.95
CA LEU A 351 16.45 -6.81 2.76
C LEU A 351 16.87 -8.29 2.84
N THR A 352 15.91 -9.16 3.16
CA THR A 352 16.08 -10.61 3.20
C THR A 352 15.35 -11.25 2.01
N ASN A 353 14.66 -12.36 2.22
CA ASN A 353 13.92 -13.05 1.17
C ASN A 353 12.57 -12.37 0.92
N ASN A 354 12.36 -11.92 -0.32
CA ASN A 354 11.05 -11.55 -0.80
C ASN A 354 10.41 -12.77 -1.48
N PHE A 355 9.15 -13.03 -1.20
CA PHE A 355 8.34 -14.03 -1.87
C PHE A 355 7.41 -13.40 -2.92
N TYR A 356 7.29 -12.08 -2.85
CA TYR A 356 6.42 -11.28 -3.69
C TYR A 356 7.02 -9.87 -3.86
N ILE A 357 7.08 -9.42 -5.10
CA ILE A 357 7.58 -8.08 -5.47
C ILE A 357 6.47 -7.38 -6.26
N PRO A 358 5.73 -6.47 -5.63
CA PRO A 358 4.76 -5.65 -6.36
C PRO A 358 5.49 -4.72 -7.31
N SER A 359 5.01 -4.60 -8.54
CA SER A 359 5.53 -3.63 -9.50
C SER A 359 4.40 -3.04 -10.34
N TYR A 360 4.61 -1.82 -10.83
CA TYR A 360 3.63 -1.10 -11.63
C TYR A 360 4.29 -0.58 -12.89
N HIS A 361 3.70 -0.89 -14.06
CA HIS A 361 4.19 -0.35 -15.33
C HIS A 361 3.86 1.13 -15.40
N VAL A 362 4.88 1.97 -15.50
CA VAL A 362 4.77 3.42 -15.34
C VAL A 362 3.87 4.06 -16.40
N LYS A 363 3.95 3.58 -17.66
CA LYS A 363 3.19 4.14 -18.78
C LYS A 363 1.69 3.82 -18.72
N THR A 364 1.33 2.62 -18.32
CA THR A 364 -0.04 2.13 -18.40
C THR A 364 -0.70 1.95 -17.02
N HIS A 365 0.06 2.12 -15.94
CA HIS A 365 -0.35 1.84 -14.55
C HIS A 365 -0.76 0.39 -14.30
N MET A 366 -0.46 -0.54 -15.23
CA MET A 366 -0.73 -1.95 -15.06
C MET A 366 0.11 -2.51 -13.91
N ALA A 367 -0.57 -3.15 -12.96
CA ALA A 367 0.10 -3.88 -11.89
C ALA A 367 0.70 -5.19 -12.42
N ILE A 368 1.90 -5.50 -11.98
CA ILE A 368 2.56 -6.78 -12.24
C ILE A 368 3.06 -7.32 -10.92
N ASP A 369 2.54 -8.47 -10.56
CA ASP A 369 2.89 -9.20 -9.36
C ASP A 369 4.00 -10.20 -9.69
N VAL A 370 5.20 -9.97 -9.15
CA VAL A 370 6.35 -10.85 -9.38
C VAL A 370 6.50 -11.79 -8.19
N PHE A 371 6.10 -13.04 -8.38
CA PHE A 371 6.23 -14.10 -7.38
C PHE A 371 7.65 -14.68 -7.40
N VAL A 372 8.30 -14.73 -6.25
CA VAL A 372 9.67 -15.28 -6.12
C VAL A 372 9.58 -16.70 -5.58
N TYR A 373 10.05 -17.65 -6.37
CA TYR A 373 10.02 -19.07 -6.03
C TYR A 373 11.34 -19.52 -5.42
N HIS A 374 11.34 -19.82 -4.13
CA HIS A 374 12.50 -20.28 -3.38
C HIS A 374 12.46 -21.80 -3.18
N ARG A 375 13.63 -22.46 -3.13
CA ARG A 375 13.69 -23.86 -2.75
C ARG A 375 13.37 -24.04 -1.26
N ALA A 376 12.39 -24.88 -0.95
CA ALA A 376 11.98 -25.26 0.39
C ALA A 376 11.95 -26.79 0.47
N GLY A 377 13.09 -27.40 0.79
CA GLY A 377 13.27 -28.85 0.74
C GLY A 377 13.07 -29.39 -0.70
N ASN A 378 12.09 -30.26 -0.87
CA ASN A 378 11.70 -30.83 -2.17
C ASN A 378 10.58 -30.04 -2.89
N LYS A 379 10.27 -28.82 -2.43
CA LYS A 379 9.24 -27.94 -3.00
C LYS A 379 9.85 -26.63 -3.50
N LEU A 380 9.09 -25.93 -4.33
CA LEU A 380 9.27 -24.52 -4.62
C LEU A 380 8.23 -23.74 -3.84
N ARG A 381 8.69 -22.85 -2.99
CA ARG A 381 7.83 -22.00 -2.14
C ARG A 381 7.80 -20.59 -2.68
N THR A 382 6.61 -20.06 -2.80
CA THR A 382 6.35 -18.64 -3.01
C THR A 382 5.33 -18.15 -1.98
N GLY A 383 4.94 -16.87 -2.03
CA GLY A 383 3.97 -16.37 -1.07
C GLY A 383 3.43 -15.01 -1.45
N VAL A 384 2.39 -14.59 -0.71
CA VAL A 384 1.87 -13.22 -0.73
C VAL A 384 2.20 -12.59 0.60
N GLN A 385 2.96 -11.50 0.53
CA GLN A 385 3.31 -10.71 1.69
C GLN A 385 2.39 -9.51 1.79
N ASN A 386 1.69 -9.41 2.91
CA ASN A 386 0.86 -8.26 3.19
C ASN A 386 1.70 -7.10 3.75
N THR A 387 1.30 -5.85 3.47
CA THR A 387 1.89 -4.62 4.04
C THR A 387 1.99 -4.66 5.56
N PHE A 388 1.13 -5.43 6.22
CA PHE A 388 1.10 -5.60 7.67
C PHE A 388 2.05 -6.68 8.18
N GLY A 389 2.88 -7.27 7.31
CA GLY A 389 4.01 -8.13 7.69
C GLY A 389 3.71 -9.61 7.81
N TYR A 390 2.47 -10.08 7.68
CA TYR A 390 2.23 -11.51 7.61
C TYR A 390 2.46 -12.03 6.19
N LEU A 391 2.97 -13.24 6.09
CA LEU A 391 3.27 -13.93 4.85
C LEU A 391 2.43 -15.19 4.76
N GLN A 392 1.65 -15.33 3.69
CA GLN A 392 1.00 -16.58 3.34
C GLN A 392 1.81 -17.29 2.26
N ASN A 393 2.20 -18.52 2.55
CA ASN A 393 3.05 -19.33 1.69
C ASN A 393 2.26 -20.36 0.88
N PHE A 394 2.81 -20.67 -0.30
CA PHE A 394 2.30 -21.67 -1.22
C PHE A 394 3.44 -22.55 -1.72
N ASP A 395 3.28 -23.87 -1.62
CA ASP A 395 4.27 -24.88 -1.99
C ASP A 395 3.87 -25.59 -3.28
N PHE A 396 4.74 -25.54 -4.28
CA PHE A 396 4.56 -26.18 -5.57
C PHE A 396 5.57 -27.31 -5.75
N THR A 397 5.19 -28.32 -6.54
CA THR A 397 6.14 -29.31 -7.05
C THR A 397 7.18 -28.61 -7.91
N PRO A 398 8.49 -28.88 -7.73
CA PRO A 398 9.53 -28.29 -8.57
C PRO A 398 9.26 -28.53 -10.06
N PHE A 399 9.41 -27.49 -10.84
CA PHE A 399 9.17 -27.50 -12.28
C PHE A 399 10.34 -26.84 -13.00
N GLY A 400 10.57 -27.21 -14.26
CA GLY A 400 11.39 -26.49 -15.22
C GLY A 400 10.61 -25.45 -15.98
N LEU A 401 11.25 -24.75 -16.91
CA LEU A 401 10.59 -23.74 -17.75
C LEU A 401 10.58 -24.19 -19.21
N GLN A 402 9.43 -24.02 -19.85
CA GLN A 402 9.28 -24.12 -21.29
C GLN A 402 9.08 -22.73 -21.90
N ALA A 403 9.69 -22.49 -23.08
CA ALA A 403 9.44 -21.27 -23.83
C ALA A 403 8.05 -21.31 -24.46
N ILE A 404 7.33 -20.22 -24.33
CA ILE A 404 6.00 -20.02 -24.93
C ILE A 404 5.91 -18.65 -25.58
N GLU A 405 4.88 -18.45 -26.37
CA GLU A 405 4.43 -17.14 -26.83
C GLU A 405 3.09 -16.83 -26.18
N PHE A 406 2.97 -15.68 -25.54
CA PHE A 406 1.73 -15.23 -24.92
C PHE A 406 1.43 -13.80 -25.36
N VAL A 407 0.27 -13.60 -25.97
CA VAL A 407 -0.20 -12.33 -26.56
C VAL A 407 0.85 -11.63 -27.44
N GLY A 408 1.59 -12.43 -28.25
CA GLY A 408 2.68 -11.94 -29.11
C GLY A 408 3.96 -11.54 -28.36
N VAL A 409 4.14 -11.98 -27.10
CA VAL A 409 5.34 -11.76 -26.29
C VAL A 409 6.01 -13.09 -26.00
N PRO A 410 7.26 -13.33 -26.46
CA PRO A 410 8.05 -14.48 -26.06
C PRO A 410 8.29 -14.47 -24.55
N THR A 411 7.91 -15.53 -23.86
CA THR A 411 8.04 -15.67 -22.41
C THR A 411 8.21 -17.15 -22.03
N HIS A 412 7.99 -17.50 -20.77
CA HIS A 412 8.08 -18.88 -20.29
C HIS A 412 6.83 -19.25 -19.47
N ALA A 413 6.63 -20.55 -19.32
CA ALA A 413 5.69 -21.15 -18.39
C ALA A 413 6.36 -22.33 -17.68
N PRO A 414 5.79 -22.82 -16.57
CA PRO A 414 6.17 -24.12 -16.02
C PRO A 414 6.10 -25.21 -17.08
N ASP A 415 7.06 -26.12 -17.10
CA ASP A 415 7.09 -27.24 -18.06
C ASP A 415 5.91 -28.21 -17.89
N ASN A 416 5.30 -28.24 -16.70
CA ASN A 416 4.07 -28.95 -16.42
C ASN A 416 2.98 -27.98 -15.98
N ILE A 417 2.36 -27.29 -16.93
CA ILE A 417 1.31 -26.28 -16.69
C ILE A 417 0.11 -26.91 -15.96
N ASP A 418 -0.33 -28.09 -16.37
CA ASP A 418 -1.50 -28.74 -15.77
C ASP A 418 -1.29 -29.02 -14.28
N LEU A 419 -0.11 -29.52 -13.89
CA LEU A 419 0.20 -29.77 -12.48
C LEU A 419 0.25 -28.45 -11.70
N ASN A 420 0.91 -27.43 -12.24
CA ASN A 420 1.03 -26.13 -11.58
C ASN A 420 -0.36 -25.49 -11.35
N LEU A 421 -1.22 -25.52 -12.36
CA LEU A 421 -2.59 -25.02 -12.24
C LEU A 421 -3.45 -25.85 -11.28
N ARG A 422 -3.27 -27.17 -11.23
CA ARG A 422 -3.96 -28.02 -10.23
C ARG A 422 -3.51 -27.70 -8.80
N GLU A 423 -2.22 -27.52 -8.60
CA GLU A 423 -1.68 -27.15 -7.28
C GLU A 423 -2.17 -25.76 -6.86
N ASN A 424 -2.43 -24.83 -7.79
CA ASN A 424 -2.93 -23.51 -7.47
C ASN A 424 -4.46 -23.42 -7.34
N PHE A 425 -5.21 -24.06 -8.24
CA PHE A 425 -6.65 -23.87 -8.38
C PHE A 425 -7.50 -25.15 -8.18
N GLY A 426 -6.88 -26.31 -7.97
CA GLY A 426 -7.60 -27.58 -7.94
C GLY A 426 -8.13 -27.96 -9.32
N ASP A 427 -9.44 -28.08 -9.48
CA ASP A 427 -10.07 -28.26 -10.79
C ASP A 427 -10.12 -26.97 -11.59
N TRP A 428 -8.96 -26.56 -12.08
CA TRP A 428 -8.80 -25.30 -12.79
C TRP A 428 -9.54 -25.24 -14.15
N ARG A 429 -9.95 -26.38 -14.69
CA ARG A 429 -10.68 -26.46 -15.97
C ARG A 429 -12.12 -25.99 -15.84
N THR A 430 -12.72 -26.19 -14.68
CA THR A 430 -14.06 -25.71 -14.37
C THR A 430 -13.97 -24.29 -13.82
N PRO A 431 -14.52 -23.28 -14.51
CA PRO A 431 -14.54 -21.90 -13.99
C PRO A 431 -15.32 -21.81 -12.68
N ASP A 432 -14.68 -21.27 -11.64
CA ASP A 432 -15.32 -20.98 -10.37
C ASP A 432 -15.18 -19.49 -10.02
N PRO A 433 -16.19 -18.65 -10.29
CA PRO A 433 -16.15 -17.22 -10.03
C PRO A 433 -16.10 -16.88 -8.52
N HIS A 434 -16.36 -17.88 -7.69
CA HIS A 434 -16.36 -17.74 -6.24
C HIS A 434 -15.12 -18.38 -5.57
N TYR A 435 -14.12 -18.73 -6.36
CA TYR A 435 -12.87 -19.27 -5.84
C TYR A 435 -12.17 -18.24 -4.94
N ILE A 436 -11.61 -18.72 -3.84
CA ILE A 436 -10.89 -17.90 -2.85
C ILE A 436 -9.47 -18.45 -2.76
N SER A 437 -8.55 -17.91 -3.59
CA SER A 437 -7.18 -18.41 -3.72
C SER A 437 -6.46 -18.54 -2.39
N HIS A 438 -6.58 -17.55 -1.51
CA HIS A 438 -5.93 -17.56 -0.20
C HIS A 438 -6.38 -18.69 0.75
N LEU A 439 -7.58 -19.25 0.54
CA LEU A 439 -8.16 -20.23 1.44
C LEU A 439 -8.38 -21.60 0.80
N GLN A 440 -8.48 -21.66 -0.53
CA GLN A 440 -8.87 -22.89 -1.24
C GLN A 440 -7.74 -23.47 -2.10
N SER A 441 -6.63 -22.72 -2.29
CA SER A 441 -5.51 -23.23 -3.08
C SER A 441 -4.92 -24.49 -2.45
N PRO A 442 -4.81 -25.62 -3.19
CA PRO A 442 -4.20 -26.84 -2.69
C PRO A 442 -2.72 -26.67 -2.28
N SER A 443 -2.04 -25.67 -2.85
CA SER A 443 -0.64 -25.35 -2.51
C SER A 443 -0.46 -24.56 -1.22
N THR A 444 -1.56 -24.12 -0.58
CA THR A 444 -1.49 -23.31 0.66
C THR A 444 -0.76 -24.08 1.76
N VAL A 445 0.27 -23.47 2.34
CA VAL A 445 1.01 -23.98 3.48
C VAL A 445 0.27 -23.61 4.77
N ASP A 446 0.38 -24.45 5.81
CA ASP A 446 -0.21 -24.26 7.14
C ASP A 446 -1.74 -24.04 7.12
N VAL A 447 -2.45 -24.80 6.29
CA VAL A 447 -3.92 -24.83 6.29
C VAL A 447 -4.43 -25.15 7.70
N GLY A 448 -5.28 -24.27 8.25
CA GLY A 448 -5.76 -24.33 9.63
C GLY A 448 -4.78 -23.71 10.65
N GLY A 449 -3.60 -23.30 10.24
CA GLY A 449 -2.66 -22.59 11.09
C GLY A 449 -3.11 -21.14 11.41
N PRO A 450 -2.36 -20.44 12.29
CA PRO A 450 -2.75 -19.12 12.79
C PRO A 450 -2.98 -18.07 11.70
N ILE A 451 -2.06 -18.00 10.73
CA ILE A 451 -2.18 -17.05 9.61
C ILE A 451 -3.37 -17.37 8.73
N TYR A 452 -3.58 -18.67 8.43
CA TYR A 452 -4.72 -19.11 7.63
C TYR A 452 -6.06 -18.71 8.29
N LEU A 453 -6.20 -18.95 9.59
CA LEU A 453 -7.41 -18.63 10.35
C LEU A 453 -7.65 -17.12 10.50
N LEU A 454 -6.58 -16.32 10.56
CA LEU A 454 -6.69 -14.87 10.51
C LEU A 454 -7.12 -14.39 9.13
N VAL A 455 -6.49 -14.91 8.06
CA VAL A 455 -6.85 -14.57 6.67
C VAL A 455 -8.32 -14.93 6.39
N ALA A 456 -8.79 -16.08 6.88
CA ALA A 456 -10.20 -16.46 6.73
C ALA A 456 -11.15 -15.41 7.35
N ARG A 457 -10.82 -14.87 8.54
CA ARG A 457 -11.62 -13.81 9.18
C ARG A 457 -11.58 -12.49 8.41
N LEU A 458 -10.41 -12.13 7.90
CA LEU A 458 -10.25 -10.93 7.06
C LEU A 458 -11.03 -11.03 5.74
N GLU A 459 -11.01 -12.21 5.09
CA GLU A 459 -11.82 -12.47 3.90
C GLU A 459 -13.33 -12.47 4.22
N LEU A 460 -13.72 -12.99 5.39
CA LEU A 460 -15.12 -12.95 5.83
C LEU A 460 -15.59 -11.49 5.99
N LEU A 461 -14.83 -10.66 6.69
CA LEU A 461 -15.11 -9.22 6.81
C LEU A 461 -15.22 -8.56 5.43
N ARG A 462 -14.29 -8.86 4.55
CA ARG A 462 -14.29 -8.33 3.18
C ARG A 462 -15.55 -8.71 2.43
N TYR A 463 -16.00 -9.97 2.50
CA TYR A 463 -17.20 -10.41 1.78
C TYR A 463 -18.50 -9.91 2.41
N ILE A 464 -18.50 -9.62 3.69
CA ILE A 464 -19.56 -8.86 4.33
C ILE A 464 -19.64 -7.45 3.74
N VAL A 465 -18.50 -6.75 3.67
CA VAL A 465 -18.42 -5.37 3.15
C VAL A 465 -18.72 -5.29 1.66
N GLU A 466 -18.26 -6.26 0.86
CA GLU A 466 -18.46 -6.31 -0.60
C GLU A 466 -19.79 -6.96 -1.03
N GLU A 467 -20.63 -7.40 -0.09
CA GLU A 467 -21.92 -8.10 -0.38
C GLU A 467 -21.75 -9.32 -1.29
N LYS A 468 -20.81 -10.20 -0.95
CA LYS A 468 -20.53 -11.42 -1.70
C LYS A 468 -21.00 -12.67 -0.92
N PRO A 469 -22.31 -12.96 -0.87
CA PRO A 469 -22.85 -13.98 0.04
C PRO A 469 -22.29 -15.38 -0.24
N ILE A 470 -22.09 -15.78 -1.50
CA ILE A 470 -21.56 -17.11 -1.83
C ILE A 470 -20.13 -17.27 -1.32
N LYS A 471 -19.29 -16.25 -1.48
CA LYS A 471 -17.92 -16.27 -0.95
C LYS A 471 -17.92 -16.23 0.58
N GLY A 472 -18.81 -15.45 1.19
CA GLY A 472 -18.99 -15.41 2.63
C GLY A 472 -19.36 -16.78 3.19
N SER A 473 -20.35 -17.46 2.58
CA SER A 473 -20.75 -18.82 2.94
C SER A 473 -19.58 -19.82 2.88
N ARG A 474 -18.78 -19.76 1.82
CA ARG A 474 -17.57 -20.60 1.70
C ARG A 474 -16.57 -20.38 2.82
N VAL A 475 -16.38 -19.13 3.23
CA VAL A 475 -15.49 -18.84 4.36
C VAL A 475 -16.06 -19.36 5.67
N CYS A 476 -17.38 -19.22 5.89
CA CYS A 476 -18.03 -19.80 7.07
C CYS A 476 -17.86 -21.33 7.10
N ASP A 477 -18.05 -22.04 5.97
CA ASP A 477 -17.83 -23.47 5.88
C ASP A 477 -16.36 -23.88 6.12
N ILE A 478 -15.41 -23.05 5.68
CA ILE A 478 -13.99 -23.27 5.97
C ILE A 478 -13.72 -23.10 7.46
N LEU A 479 -14.17 -21.99 8.07
CA LEU A 479 -13.97 -21.72 9.50
C LEU A 479 -14.65 -22.76 10.40
N ARG A 480 -15.81 -23.29 9.99
CA ARG A 480 -16.56 -24.32 10.71
C ARG A 480 -15.76 -25.60 10.93
N ARG A 481 -14.86 -25.95 10.01
CA ARG A 481 -13.95 -27.11 10.14
C ARG A 481 -12.97 -27.00 11.30
N TYR A 482 -12.83 -25.78 11.84
CA TYR A 482 -11.84 -25.46 12.89
C TYR A 482 -12.49 -24.94 14.18
N THR A 483 -13.79 -25.15 14.39
CA THR A 483 -14.49 -24.68 15.62
C THR A 483 -13.88 -25.27 16.89
N ASP A 484 -13.36 -26.49 16.84
CA ASP A 484 -12.68 -27.16 17.97
C ASP A 484 -11.19 -26.76 18.10
N HIS A 485 -10.66 -25.98 17.17
CA HIS A 485 -9.27 -25.52 17.23
C HIS A 485 -9.14 -24.36 18.26
N PRO A 486 -8.02 -24.24 19.00
CA PRO A 486 -7.81 -23.16 19.98
C PRO A 486 -7.97 -21.73 19.40
N LEU A 487 -7.72 -21.58 18.10
CA LEU A 487 -7.91 -20.33 17.35
C LEU A 487 -9.18 -20.36 16.49
N GLY A 488 -10.06 -21.32 16.69
CA GLY A 488 -11.30 -21.49 15.94
C GLY A 488 -12.33 -20.41 16.25
N MET A 489 -13.20 -20.12 15.30
CA MET A 489 -14.37 -19.27 15.50
C MET A 489 -15.51 -20.15 16.06
N SER A 490 -16.26 -19.65 17.03
CA SER A 490 -17.36 -20.41 17.60
C SER A 490 -18.51 -20.63 16.61
N GLU A 491 -19.16 -21.79 16.66
CA GLU A 491 -20.32 -22.09 15.81
C GLU A 491 -21.44 -21.06 16.01
N ARG A 492 -21.61 -20.58 17.23
CA ARG A 492 -22.59 -19.51 17.54
C ARG A 492 -22.33 -18.26 16.71
N LEU A 493 -21.07 -17.79 16.65
CA LEU A 493 -20.72 -16.58 15.90
C LEU A 493 -20.87 -16.81 14.38
N LEU A 494 -20.47 -17.96 13.89
CA LEU A 494 -20.66 -18.33 12.47
C LEU A 494 -22.14 -18.31 12.09
N SER A 495 -23.00 -18.94 12.88
CA SER A 495 -24.46 -18.96 12.65
C SER A 495 -25.08 -17.56 12.69
N GLN A 496 -24.63 -16.68 13.60
CA GLN A 496 -25.08 -15.30 13.66
C GLN A 496 -24.71 -14.51 12.40
N ILE A 497 -23.49 -14.69 11.92
CA ILE A 497 -22.99 -14.02 10.68
C ILE A 497 -23.79 -14.55 9.46
N GLU A 498 -23.99 -15.85 9.36
CA GLU A 498 -24.77 -16.46 8.27
C GLU A 498 -26.21 -15.94 8.23
N GLU A 499 -26.90 -15.94 9.37
CA GLU A 499 -28.25 -15.45 9.47
C GLU A 499 -28.36 -13.96 9.08
N GLN A 500 -27.44 -13.17 9.59
CA GLN A 500 -27.48 -11.73 9.41
C GLN A 500 -27.16 -11.26 8.01
N TYR A 501 -26.14 -11.87 7.37
CA TYR A 501 -25.66 -11.45 6.05
C TYR A 501 -26.19 -12.33 4.92
N GLY A 502 -27.10 -13.25 5.22
CA GLY A 502 -27.74 -14.12 4.24
C GLY A 502 -26.76 -15.13 3.63
N PHE A 503 -25.77 -15.57 4.40
CA PHE A 503 -24.80 -16.57 3.97
C PHE A 503 -25.44 -17.96 4.15
N ALA A 504 -25.98 -18.53 3.07
CA ALA A 504 -26.59 -19.85 3.13
C ALA A 504 -25.52 -20.95 3.09
N PRO A 505 -25.64 -22.05 3.86
CA PRO A 505 -24.76 -23.20 3.72
C PRO A 505 -24.70 -23.70 2.27
N LEU A 506 -23.51 -24.02 1.78
CA LEU A 506 -23.27 -24.40 0.36
C LEU A 506 -24.09 -25.60 -0.11
N ALA A 507 -24.51 -26.48 0.78
CA ALA A 507 -25.41 -27.59 0.44
C ALA A 507 -26.74 -27.14 -0.22
N ASN A 508 -27.16 -25.90 0.04
CA ASN A 508 -28.39 -25.31 -0.51
C ASN A 508 -28.11 -24.33 -1.68
N ALA A 509 -26.87 -23.88 -1.86
CA ALA A 509 -26.52 -22.88 -2.87
C ALA A 509 -26.22 -23.47 -4.27
N LEU A 510 -26.01 -24.78 -4.37
CA LEU A 510 -25.81 -25.48 -5.64
C LEU A 510 -27.13 -25.91 -6.31
N THR A 511 -28.27 -25.65 -5.66
CA THR A 511 -29.61 -26.03 -6.17
C THR A 511 -30.50 -24.83 -6.51
N ALA A 512 -30.00 -23.61 -6.36
CA ALA A 512 -30.63 -22.37 -6.77
C ALA A 512 -29.85 -21.70 -7.92
#